data_bf94835e7646563080c959078cd24bd6
#
_entry.id   bf94835e7646563080c959078cd24bd6
#
_cell.length_a   1.000
_cell.length_b   1.000
_cell.length_c   1.000
_cell.angle_alpha   90.00
_cell.angle_beta   90.00
_cell.angle_gamma   90.00
#
_symmetry.space_group_name_H-M   'P 1'
#
loop_
_entity.id
_entity.type
_entity.pdbx_description
1 polymer ?
#
loop_
_entity_poly.entity_id
_entity_poly.type
_entity_poly.pdbx_seq_one_letter_code
_entity_poly.pdbx_strand_id
1 'polypeptide(L)'
;LDLDLGDVRVLLGLGEKVMSAVNQMGYTEATPVQEQAIPLVLEGNDVIAAAQTGTGKTAAFVLPLLDKLGHYQKGHGPKALIVTPTRELAQQIDSVARTVGKKTGHYILTVVGGVSYNPQISGLRRGVDVLVATPGRLLDLYDRGALQLDDIEVLVLDEADRMLDMGFWPDVKQIIEAIPHERQTLLFSATID
;
A
#
# COMPACT_ATOMS: atom_id res chain seq x y z
N LEU A 1 -26.25 -14.69 7.24
CA LEU A 1 -25.46 -15.67 6.51
C LEU A 1 -24.05 -15.68 7.05
N ASP A 2 -23.72 -16.76 7.74
CA ASP A 2 -22.34 -16.96 8.17
C ASP A 2 -21.54 -17.45 6.95
N LEU A 3 -20.78 -16.55 6.36
CA LEU A 3 -19.81 -16.94 5.35
C LEU A 3 -18.57 -17.45 6.07
N ASP A 4 -18.16 -18.66 5.77
CA ASP A 4 -16.86 -19.13 6.24
C ASP A 4 -15.75 -18.49 5.41
N LEU A 5 -14.50 -18.66 5.81
CA LEU A 5 -13.38 -18.04 5.12
C LEU A 5 -13.17 -18.61 3.71
N GLY A 6 -13.63 -19.83 3.45
CA GLY A 6 -13.62 -20.41 2.12
C GLY A 6 -14.55 -19.66 1.18
N ASP A 7 -15.74 -19.32 1.63
CA ASP A 7 -16.72 -18.57 0.83
C ASP A 7 -16.22 -17.14 0.55
N VAL A 8 -15.66 -16.48 1.57
CA VAL A 8 -15.07 -15.14 1.40
C VAL A 8 -13.93 -15.19 0.40
N ARG A 9 -13.07 -16.18 0.49
CA ARG A 9 -11.95 -16.36 -0.45
C ARG A 9 -12.42 -16.52 -1.88
N VAL A 10 -13.42 -17.35 -2.13
CA VAL A 10 -13.98 -17.58 -3.47
C VAL A 10 -14.60 -16.28 -3.98
N LEU A 11 -15.34 -15.59 -3.15
CA LEU A 11 -16.01 -14.35 -3.52
C LEU A 11 -15.02 -13.23 -3.84
N LEU A 12 -13.94 -13.09 -3.07
CA LEU A 12 -12.97 -12.01 -3.24
C LEU A 12 -11.84 -12.38 -4.20
N GLY A 13 -11.61 -13.66 -4.46
CA GLY A 13 -10.58 -14.13 -5.38
C GLY A 13 -9.16 -14.14 -4.81
N LEU A 14 -8.99 -13.97 -3.50
CA LEU A 14 -7.67 -13.99 -2.87
C LEU A 14 -7.07 -15.40 -2.82
N GLY A 15 -5.76 -15.48 -3.02
CA GLY A 15 -5.01 -16.73 -2.97
C GLY A 15 -4.79 -17.27 -1.56
N GLU A 16 -4.22 -18.47 -1.48
CA GLU A 16 -4.06 -19.19 -0.21
C GLU A 16 -3.15 -18.50 0.79
N LYS A 17 -2.05 -17.92 0.32
CA LYS A 17 -1.07 -17.26 1.20
C LYS A 17 -1.68 -16.05 1.88
N VAL A 18 -2.40 -15.22 1.12
CA VAL A 18 -3.08 -14.05 1.66
C VAL A 18 -4.22 -14.48 2.58
N MET A 19 -4.98 -15.51 2.20
CA MET A 19 -6.05 -16.02 3.06
C MET A 19 -5.51 -16.61 4.37
N SER A 20 -4.32 -17.20 4.36
CA SER A 20 -3.65 -17.62 5.59
C SER A 20 -3.41 -16.44 6.54
N ALA A 21 -2.99 -15.30 5.98
CA ALA A 21 -2.81 -14.07 6.76
C ALA A 21 -4.15 -13.54 7.30
N VAL A 22 -5.18 -13.57 6.48
CA VAL A 22 -6.55 -13.16 6.88
C VAL A 22 -7.02 -13.98 8.08
N ASN A 23 -6.82 -15.30 8.02
CA ASN A 23 -7.15 -16.19 9.14
C ASN A 23 -6.37 -15.85 10.40
N GLN A 24 -5.07 -15.60 10.26
CA GLN A 24 -4.21 -15.27 11.40
C GLN A 24 -4.61 -13.94 12.04
N MET A 25 -5.05 -12.97 11.25
CA MET A 25 -5.52 -11.67 11.75
C MET A 25 -6.92 -11.75 12.38
N GLY A 26 -7.60 -12.88 12.24
CA GLY A 26 -8.93 -13.08 12.81
C GLY A 26 -10.06 -12.43 12.02
N TYR A 27 -9.84 -12.05 10.79
CA TYR A 27 -10.89 -11.50 9.94
C TYR A 27 -11.84 -12.61 9.49
N THR A 28 -13.11 -12.46 9.81
CA THR A 28 -14.15 -13.44 9.48
C THR A 28 -15.12 -12.97 8.41
N GLU A 29 -15.16 -11.66 8.18
CA GLU A 29 -16.05 -11.04 7.20
C GLU A 29 -15.31 -9.97 6.43
N ALA A 30 -15.71 -9.75 5.18
CA ALA A 30 -15.27 -8.62 4.41
C ALA A 30 -16.15 -7.40 4.72
N THR A 31 -15.52 -6.24 4.89
CA THR A 31 -16.25 -4.97 5.00
C THR A 31 -16.76 -4.52 3.63
N PRO A 32 -17.72 -3.58 3.56
CA PRO A 32 -18.20 -3.09 2.26
C PRO A 32 -17.11 -2.56 1.35
N VAL A 33 -16.14 -1.81 1.89
CA VAL A 33 -15.04 -1.27 1.07
C VAL A 33 -14.14 -2.40 0.56
N GLN A 34 -13.94 -3.44 1.35
CA GLN A 34 -13.16 -4.62 0.92
C GLN A 34 -13.87 -5.38 -0.20
N GLU A 35 -15.17 -5.61 -0.05
CA GLU A 35 -15.96 -6.30 -1.09
C GLU A 35 -15.94 -5.56 -2.43
N GLN A 36 -15.98 -4.24 -2.39
CA GLN A 36 -15.98 -3.42 -3.60
C GLN A 36 -14.58 -3.29 -4.21
N ALA A 37 -13.56 -3.07 -3.40
CA ALA A 37 -12.23 -2.74 -3.88
C ALA A 37 -11.38 -3.97 -4.25
N ILE A 38 -11.41 -5.02 -3.44
CA ILE A 38 -10.50 -6.17 -3.64
C ILE A 38 -10.62 -6.78 -5.04
N PRO A 39 -11.82 -7.11 -5.56
CA PRO A 39 -11.89 -7.66 -6.91
C PRO A 39 -11.34 -6.74 -7.99
N LEU A 40 -11.59 -5.43 -7.88
CA LEU A 40 -11.11 -4.45 -8.86
C LEU A 40 -9.59 -4.31 -8.82
N VAL A 41 -9.00 -4.35 -7.63
CA VAL A 41 -7.55 -4.29 -7.49
C VAL A 41 -6.90 -5.52 -8.10
N LEU A 42 -7.46 -6.72 -7.85
CA LEU A 42 -6.96 -7.97 -8.40
C LEU A 42 -7.03 -7.99 -9.93
N GLU A 43 -8.03 -7.35 -10.52
CA GLU A 43 -8.18 -7.24 -11.97
C GLU A 43 -7.22 -6.23 -12.61
N GLY A 44 -6.51 -5.46 -11.81
CA GLY A 44 -5.57 -4.45 -12.30
C GLY A 44 -6.20 -3.10 -12.61
N ASN A 45 -7.44 -2.87 -12.21
CA ASN A 45 -8.14 -1.60 -12.44
C ASN A 45 -7.65 -0.51 -11.50
N ASP A 46 -7.69 0.73 -11.96
CA ASP A 46 -7.60 1.88 -11.08
C ASP A 46 -8.86 1.95 -10.21
N VAL A 47 -8.70 2.40 -8.97
CA VAL A 47 -9.79 2.46 -8.01
C VAL A 47 -9.81 3.82 -7.35
N ILE A 48 -10.99 4.42 -7.25
CA ILE A 48 -11.25 5.58 -6.40
C ILE A 48 -12.32 5.15 -5.40
N ALA A 49 -11.96 5.09 -4.12
CA ALA A 49 -12.85 4.57 -3.08
C ALA A 49 -13.08 5.62 -2.00
N ALA A 50 -14.33 5.82 -1.64
CA ALA A 50 -14.71 6.58 -0.46
C ALA A 50 -14.65 5.65 0.76
N ALA A 51 -13.70 5.89 1.66
CA ALA A 51 -13.53 5.06 2.84
C ALA A 51 -12.91 5.86 3.97
N GLN A 52 -13.49 5.73 5.15
CA GLN A 52 -13.00 6.38 6.37
C GLN A 52 -12.10 5.42 7.15
N THR A 53 -11.31 5.97 8.08
CA THR A 53 -10.54 5.18 9.04
C THR A 53 -11.47 4.26 9.83
N GLY A 54 -11.05 3.01 10.03
CA GLY A 54 -11.83 2.03 10.77
C GLY A 54 -12.82 1.21 9.94
N THR A 55 -12.84 1.40 8.61
CA THR A 55 -13.73 0.67 7.70
C THR A 55 -13.08 -0.56 7.07
N GLY A 56 -11.85 -0.88 7.47
CA GLY A 56 -11.09 -1.97 6.85
C GLY A 56 -10.42 -1.59 5.54
N LYS A 57 -10.25 -0.29 5.28
CA LYS A 57 -9.67 0.17 4.00
C LYS A 57 -8.23 -0.29 3.80
N THR A 58 -7.43 -0.38 4.87
CA THR A 58 -6.03 -0.83 4.75
C THR A 58 -5.98 -2.23 4.15
N ALA A 59 -6.77 -3.16 4.66
CA ALA A 59 -6.85 -4.50 4.09
C ALA A 59 -7.42 -4.48 2.68
N ALA A 60 -8.31 -3.54 2.37
CA ALA A 60 -8.90 -3.43 1.03
C ALA A 60 -7.86 -3.21 -0.06
N PHE A 61 -6.74 -2.54 0.25
CA PHE A 61 -5.66 -2.40 -0.73
C PHE A 61 -4.47 -3.33 -0.44
N VAL A 62 -4.12 -3.59 0.80
CA VAL A 62 -2.96 -4.44 1.14
C VAL A 62 -3.17 -5.89 0.70
N LEU A 63 -4.32 -6.48 0.97
CA LEU A 63 -4.56 -7.88 0.66
C LEU A 63 -4.46 -8.19 -0.83
N PRO A 64 -5.19 -7.50 -1.72
CA PRO A 64 -5.08 -7.78 -3.14
C PRO A 64 -3.74 -7.34 -3.73
N LEU A 65 -3.14 -6.28 -3.20
CA LEU A 65 -1.84 -5.82 -3.65
C LEU A 65 -0.79 -6.91 -3.47
N LEU A 66 -0.67 -7.47 -2.27
CA LEU A 66 0.33 -8.50 -1.98
C LEU A 66 -0.03 -9.85 -2.61
N ASP A 67 -1.30 -10.08 -2.91
CA ASP A 67 -1.73 -11.28 -3.60
C ASP A 67 -1.21 -11.33 -5.04
N LYS A 68 -1.15 -10.19 -5.71
CA LYS A 68 -0.78 -10.14 -7.13
C LYS A 68 0.62 -9.62 -7.41
N LEU A 69 1.25 -8.93 -6.45
CA LEU A 69 2.55 -8.28 -6.66
C LEU A 69 3.65 -9.33 -6.82
N GLY A 70 4.50 -9.12 -7.83
CA GLY A 70 5.74 -9.88 -7.95
C GLY A 70 6.73 -9.51 -6.85
N HIS A 71 7.92 -10.11 -6.91
CA HIS A 71 8.98 -9.84 -5.93
C HIS A 71 10.04 -8.95 -6.56
N TYR A 72 10.73 -8.14 -5.73
CA TYR A 72 11.76 -7.27 -6.22
C TYR A 72 12.92 -8.08 -6.80
N GLN A 73 13.63 -7.48 -7.73
CA GLN A 73 14.84 -8.06 -8.30
C GLN A 73 16.04 -7.19 -7.92
N LYS A 74 17.17 -7.85 -7.66
CA LYS A 74 18.40 -7.16 -7.29
C LYS A 74 18.75 -6.07 -8.32
N GLY A 75 19.03 -4.87 -7.84
CA GLY A 75 19.33 -3.72 -8.68
C GLY A 75 18.09 -2.92 -9.09
N HIS A 76 16.90 -3.35 -8.69
CA HIS A 76 15.65 -2.65 -8.96
C HIS A 76 15.08 -2.00 -7.70
N GLY A 77 14.19 -1.04 -7.88
CA GLY A 77 13.46 -0.40 -6.79
C GLY A 77 12.20 -1.16 -6.42
N PRO A 78 11.42 -0.62 -5.48
CA PRO A 78 10.15 -1.23 -5.08
C PRO A 78 9.14 -1.25 -6.22
N LYS A 79 8.24 -2.23 -6.17
CA LYS A 79 7.17 -2.40 -7.17
C LYS A 79 5.87 -1.74 -6.76
N ALA A 80 5.67 -1.49 -5.49
CA ALA A 80 4.49 -0.81 -4.99
C ALA A 80 4.87 0.31 -4.04
N LEU A 81 4.12 1.40 -4.12
CA LEU A 81 4.29 2.58 -3.28
C LEU A 81 2.95 2.94 -2.66
N ILE A 82 2.93 3.08 -1.33
CA ILE A 82 1.76 3.51 -0.57
C ILE A 82 2.12 4.82 0.13
N VAL A 83 1.42 5.89 -0.22
CA VAL A 83 1.64 7.22 0.35
C VAL A 83 0.47 7.57 1.26
N THR A 84 0.77 8.00 2.48
CA THR A 84 -0.21 8.36 3.50
C THR A 84 0.28 9.59 4.27
N PRO A 85 -0.61 10.42 4.84
CA PRO A 85 -0.18 11.73 5.36
C PRO A 85 0.63 11.71 6.65
N THR A 86 0.46 10.73 7.53
CA THR A 86 1.09 10.77 8.85
C THR A 86 1.89 9.52 9.15
N ARG A 87 2.88 9.67 10.05
CA ARG A 87 3.68 8.55 10.53
C ARG A 87 2.82 7.47 11.17
N GLU A 88 1.81 7.86 11.96
CA GLU A 88 0.91 6.94 12.64
C GLU A 88 0.14 6.08 11.63
N LEU A 89 -0.40 6.68 10.58
CA LEU A 89 -1.09 5.95 9.52
C LEU A 89 -0.13 5.03 8.77
N ALA A 90 1.07 5.51 8.48
CA ALA A 90 2.09 4.69 7.82
C ALA A 90 2.44 3.45 8.66
N GLN A 91 2.55 3.60 9.98
CA GLN A 91 2.82 2.49 10.88
C GLN A 91 1.67 1.48 10.94
N GLN A 92 0.43 1.95 10.88
CA GLN A 92 -0.75 1.07 10.81
C GLN A 92 -0.74 0.23 9.52
N ILE A 93 -0.43 0.87 8.40
CA ILE A 93 -0.32 0.17 7.12
C ILE A 93 0.84 -0.84 7.17
N ASP A 94 1.98 -0.42 7.69
CA ASP A 94 3.16 -1.28 7.83
C ASP A 94 2.84 -2.55 8.61
N SER A 95 2.13 -2.42 9.71
CA SER A 95 1.75 -3.56 10.55
C SER A 95 0.94 -4.60 9.77
N VAL A 96 -0.08 -4.17 9.06
CA VAL A 96 -0.91 -5.06 8.23
C VAL A 96 -0.08 -5.65 7.10
N ALA A 97 0.68 -4.80 6.39
CA ALA A 97 1.47 -5.24 5.26
C ALA A 97 2.54 -6.27 5.65
N ARG A 98 3.20 -6.08 6.79
CA ARG A 98 4.20 -7.05 7.28
C ARG A 98 3.58 -8.38 7.67
N THR A 99 2.40 -8.35 8.30
CA THR A 99 1.69 -9.58 8.66
C THR A 99 1.36 -10.40 7.40
N VAL A 100 0.84 -9.75 6.38
CA VAL A 100 0.54 -10.39 5.10
C VAL A 100 1.83 -10.77 4.37
N GLY A 101 2.82 -9.89 4.36
CA GLY A 101 4.10 -10.09 3.68
C GLY A 101 4.88 -11.30 4.19
N LYS A 102 4.76 -11.65 5.47
CA LYS A 102 5.36 -12.87 6.01
C LYS A 102 4.84 -14.12 5.32
N LYS A 103 3.58 -14.12 4.89
CA LYS A 103 2.98 -15.26 4.20
C LYS A 103 3.30 -15.25 2.71
N THR A 104 3.39 -14.08 2.10
CA THR A 104 3.61 -13.94 0.66
C THR A 104 5.08 -13.83 0.28
N GLY A 105 5.98 -13.62 1.25
CA GLY A 105 7.40 -13.46 0.99
C GLY A 105 7.80 -12.06 0.53
N HIS A 106 6.96 -11.06 0.76
CA HIS A 106 7.27 -9.69 0.39
C HIS A 106 7.96 -8.93 1.51
N TYR A 107 8.92 -8.09 1.13
CA TYR A 107 9.63 -7.19 2.03
C TYR A 107 8.97 -5.83 2.03
N ILE A 108 8.64 -5.34 3.23
CA ILE A 108 7.96 -4.07 3.45
C ILE A 108 8.93 -3.11 4.14
N LEU A 109 9.00 -1.88 3.66
CA LEU A 109 9.76 -0.83 4.34
C LEU A 109 8.88 0.41 4.47
N THR A 110 8.96 1.05 5.63
CA THR A 110 8.24 2.29 5.90
C THR A 110 9.24 3.43 6.09
N VAL A 111 9.08 4.50 5.31
CA VAL A 111 9.93 5.68 5.38
C VAL A 111 9.10 6.89 5.79
N VAL A 112 9.43 7.46 6.94
CA VAL A 112 8.66 8.54 7.57
C VAL A 112 9.59 9.59 8.17
N GLY A 113 9.09 10.81 8.29
CA GLY A 113 9.82 11.88 8.95
C GLY A 113 9.90 11.71 10.46
N GLY A 114 10.79 12.49 11.09
CA GLY A 114 10.95 12.49 12.53
C GLY A 114 11.79 11.34 13.11
N VAL A 115 12.34 10.48 12.26
CA VAL A 115 13.25 9.40 12.66
C VAL A 115 14.49 9.40 11.76
N SER A 116 15.51 8.64 12.16
CA SER A 116 16.81 8.63 11.48
C SER A 116 16.70 8.14 10.03
N TYR A 117 17.50 8.73 9.15
CA TYR A 117 17.61 8.31 7.74
C TYR A 117 18.32 6.98 7.57
N ASN A 118 19.35 6.70 8.38
CA ASN A 118 20.26 5.58 8.13
C ASN A 118 19.55 4.22 8.04
N PRO A 119 18.64 3.86 8.97
CA PRO A 119 17.92 2.60 8.84
C PRO A 119 17.05 2.53 7.59
N GLN A 120 16.49 3.67 7.17
CA GLN A 120 15.65 3.73 5.97
C GLN A 120 16.49 3.53 4.71
N ILE A 121 17.63 4.21 4.62
CA ILE A 121 18.55 4.05 3.48
C ILE A 121 19.11 2.63 3.43
N SER A 122 19.48 2.04 4.57
CA SER A 122 19.95 0.66 4.63
C SER A 122 18.87 -0.32 4.16
N GLY A 123 17.62 -0.10 4.57
CA GLY A 123 16.49 -0.92 4.14
C GLY A 123 16.27 -0.85 2.63
N LEU A 124 16.38 0.35 2.05
CA LEU A 124 16.26 0.52 0.60
C LEU A 124 17.37 -0.22 -0.16
N ARG A 125 18.58 -0.20 0.36
CA ARG A 125 19.71 -0.91 -0.26
C ARG A 125 19.56 -2.43 -0.23
N ARG A 126 18.94 -2.98 0.82
CA ARG A 126 18.70 -4.43 0.93
C ARG A 126 17.66 -4.92 -0.05
N GLY A 127 16.77 -4.06 -0.50
CA GLY A 127 15.70 -4.39 -1.43
C GLY A 127 14.33 -4.44 -0.74
N VAL A 128 13.35 -3.88 -1.41
CA VAL A 128 11.99 -3.70 -0.88
C VAL A 128 10.99 -3.97 -1.99
N ASP A 129 9.94 -4.72 -1.67
CA ASP A 129 8.82 -4.94 -2.60
C ASP A 129 7.79 -3.82 -2.50
N VAL A 130 7.43 -3.45 -1.27
CA VAL A 130 6.42 -2.44 -0.98
C VAL A 130 7.03 -1.35 -0.09
N LEU A 131 6.95 -0.12 -0.55
CA LEU A 131 7.39 1.04 0.20
C LEU A 131 6.16 1.79 0.72
N VAL A 132 6.08 1.96 2.04
CA VAL A 132 5.07 2.79 2.70
C VAL A 132 5.73 4.07 3.13
N ALA A 133 5.14 5.22 2.82
CA ALA A 133 5.81 6.49 3.01
C ALA A 133 4.88 7.64 3.36
N THR A 134 5.43 8.60 4.10
CA THR A 134 4.87 9.95 4.15
C THR A 134 5.53 10.80 3.07
N PRO A 135 4.82 11.79 2.50
CA PRO A 135 5.27 12.48 1.28
C PRO A 135 6.64 13.18 1.41
N GLY A 136 6.86 13.90 2.48
CA GLY A 136 8.09 14.70 2.64
C GLY A 136 9.35 13.85 2.71
N ARG A 137 9.34 12.79 3.52
CA ARG A 137 10.49 11.90 3.66
C ARG A 137 10.74 11.09 2.38
N LEU A 138 9.67 10.66 1.71
CA LEU A 138 9.78 9.96 0.44
C LEU A 138 10.50 10.82 -0.59
N LEU A 139 10.05 12.05 -0.77
CA LEU A 139 10.61 12.96 -1.75
C LEU A 139 12.07 13.31 -1.42
N ASP A 140 12.38 13.50 -0.14
CA ASP A 140 13.74 13.77 0.30
C ASP A 140 14.70 12.61 -0.01
N LEU A 141 14.28 11.38 0.25
CA LEU A 141 15.07 10.20 -0.09
C LEU A 141 15.26 10.07 -1.61
N TYR A 142 14.22 10.36 -2.37
CA TYR A 142 14.28 10.35 -3.83
C TYR A 142 15.26 11.41 -4.35
N ASP A 143 15.17 12.63 -3.83
CA ASP A 143 16.06 13.74 -4.24
C ASP A 143 17.51 13.49 -3.88
N ARG A 144 17.77 12.75 -2.80
CA ARG A 144 19.13 12.34 -2.42
C ARG A 144 19.69 11.19 -3.26
N GLY A 145 18.90 10.61 -4.15
CA GLY A 145 19.32 9.46 -4.93
C GLY A 145 19.33 8.14 -4.17
N ALA A 146 18.73 8.10 -2.97
CA ALA A 146 18.68 6.89 -2.14
C ALA A 146 17.56 5.93 -2.54
N LEU A 147 16.68 6.34 -3.44
CA LEU A 147 15.46 5.63 -3.79
C LEU A 147 15.22 5.70 -5.29
N GLN A 148 14.93 4.53 -5.89
CA GLN A 148 14.50 4.43 -7.29
C GLN A 148 13.00 4.21 -7.34
N LEU A 149 12.31 4.99 -8.15
CA LEU A 149 10.85 4.91 -8.33
C LEU A 149 10.44 4.40 -9.72
N ASP A 150 11.41 4.01 -10.54
CA ASP A 150 11.19 3.62 -11.94
C ASP A 150 10.44 2.30 -12.08
N ASP A 151 10.44 1.46 -11.06
CA ASP A 151 9.88 0.12 -11.10
C ASP A 151 8.49 0.03 -10.46
N ILE A 152 7.93 1.15 -10.02
CA ILE A 152 6.61 1.18 -9.39
C ILE A 152 5.54 0.76 -10.41
N GLU A 153 4.80 -0.29 -10.07
CA GLU A 153 3.67 -0.82 -10.84
C GLU A 153 2.33 -0.42 -10.26
N VAL A 154 2.29 -0.22 -8.93
CA VAL A 154 1.07 0.16 -8.22
C VAL A 154 1.36 1.32 -7.27
N LEU A 155 0.54 2.36 -7.37
CA LEU A 155 0.55 3.50 -6.46
C LEU A 155 -0.74 3.51 -5.66
N VAL A 156 -0.62 3.60 -4.34
CA VAL A 156 -1.77 3.81 -3.44
C VAL A 156 -1.63 5.17 -2.79
N LEU A 157 -2.65 6.01 -2.93
CA LEU A 157 -2.76 7.28 -2.22
C LEU A 157 -3.83 7.11 -1.15
N ASP A 158 -3.39 6.96 0.10
CA ASP A 158 -4.27 6.74 1.23
C ASP A 158 -4.56 8.06 1.94
N GLU A 159 -5.82 8.31 2.25
CA GLU A 159 -6.29 9.56 2.84
C GLU A 159 -5.89 10.78 2.00
N ALA A 160 -6.20 10.73 0.71
CA ALA A 160 -5.81 11.74 -0.26
C ALA A 160 -6.36 13.14 0.09
N ASP A 161 -7.60 13.22 0.57
CA ASP A 161 -8.21 14.47 1.02
C ASP A 161 -7.44 15.09 2.19
N ARG A 162 -6.96 14.28 3.11
CA ARG A 162 -6.18 14.75 4.26
C ARG A 162 -4.80 15.26 3.82
N MET A 163 -4.19 14.60 2.83
CA MET A 163 -2.92 15.09 2.27
C MET A 163 -3.11 16.46 1.61
N LEU A 164 -4.22 16.65 0.93
CA LEU A 164 -4.57 17.94 0.34
C LEU A 164 -4.76 19.01 1.41
N ASP A 165 -5.53 18.70 2.45
CA ASP A 165 -5.82 19.63 3.56
C ASP A 165 -4.57 20.01 4.34
N MET A 166 -3.62 19.09 4.49
CA MET A 166 -2.35 19.33 5.20
C MET A 166 -1.30 20.04 4.35
N GLY A 167 -1.60 20.35 3.09
CA GLY A 167 -0.67 21.04 2.20
C GLY A 167 0.39 20.16 1.59
N PHE A 168 0.21 18.84 1.57
CA PHE A 168 1.19 17.89 1.04
C PHE A 168 1.03 17.66 -0.48
N TRP A 169 0.02 18.28 -1.09
CA TRP A 169 -0.26 17.98 -2.50
C TRP A 169 0.87 18.35 -3.46
N PRO A 170 1.62 19.47 -3.28
CA PRO A 170 2.78 19.72 -4.14
C PRO A 170 3.81 18.59 -4.10
N ASP A 171 4.08 18.02 -2.92
CA ASP A 171 4.99 16.88 -2.77
C ASP A 171 4.43 15.63 -3.44
N VAL A 172 3.16 15.35 -3.22
CA VAL A 172 2.47 14.19 -3.82
C VAL A 172 2.51 14.29 -5.35
N LYS A 173 2.29 15.48 -5.90
CA LYS A 173 2.35 15.71 -7.34
C LYS A 173 3.74 15.40 -7.90
N GLN A 174 4.80 15.83 -7.22
CA GLN A 174 6.17 15.52 -7.63
C GLN A 174 6.44 14.01 -7.62
N ILE A 175 5.92 13.31 -6.61
CA ILE A 175 6.04 11.85 -6.52
C ILE A 175 5.34 11.19 -7.70
N ILE A 176 4.13 11.61 -8.01
CA ILE A 176 3.35 11.07 -9.14
C ILE A 176 4.12 11.27 -10.46
N GLU A 177 4.75 12.43 -10.63
CA GLU A 177 5.54 12.72 -11.83
C GLU A 177 6.81 11.88 -11.93
N ALA A 178 7.33 11.39 -10.80
CA ALA A 178 8.57 10.60 -10.75
C ALA A 178 8.37 9.12 -11.03
N ILE A 179 7.14 8.62 -10.99
CA ILE A 179 6.84 7.20 -11.20
C ILE A 179 6.33 6.96 -12.63
N PRO A 180 6.37 5.70 -13.14
CA PRO A 180 5.91 5.42 -14.50
C PRO A 180 4.44 5.79 -14.72
N HIS A 181 4.13 6.27 -15.94
CA HIS A 181 2.75 6.55 -16.34
C HIS A 181 1.90 5.28 -16.38
N GLU A 182 2.48 4.20 -16.90
CA GLU A 182 1.81 2.89 -16.92
C GLU A 182 1.91 2.28 -15.54
N ARG A 183 0.84 2.45 -14.78
CA ARG A 183 0.74 1.90 -13.44
C ARG A 183 -0.73 1.73 -13.06
N GLN A 184 -0.97 0.94 -12.04
CA GLN A 184 -2.28 0.91 -11.40
C GLN A 184 -2.28 1.96 -10.28
N THR A 185 -3.34 2.77 -10.19
CA THR A 185 -3.47 3.78 -9.14
C THR A 185 -4.72 3.53 -8.30
N LEU A 186 -4.53 3.46 -6.98
CA LEU A 186 -5.60 3.27 -6.01
C LEU A 186 -5.65 4.52 -5.13
N LEU A 187 -6.80 5.19 -5.13
CA LEU A 187 -6.99 6.40 -4.33
C LEU A 187 -8.10 6.16 -3.31
N PHE A 188 -7.76 6.35 -2.04
CA PHE A 188 -8.70 6.22 -0.92
C PHE A 188 -8.83 7.57 -0.24
N SER A 189 -10.07 8.01 -0.03
CA SER A 189 -10.36 9.32 0.51
C SER A 189 -11.66 9.25 1.31
N ALA A 190 -11.75 9.96 2.41
CA ALA A 190 -13.00 10.03 3.17
C ALA A 190 -14.06 10.84 2.43
N THR A 191 -13.59 11.82 1.62
CA THR A 191 -14.46 12.67 0.81
C THR A 191 -14.02 12.59 -0.66
N ILE A 192 -15.00 12.37 -1.54
CA ILE A 192 -14.77 12.33 -2.99
C ILE A 192 -15.77 13.27 -3.64
N ASP A 193 -15.26 14.32 -4.28
CA ASP A 193 -16.05 15.29 -5.05
C ASP A 193 -15.81 15.12 -6.54
#